data_50fc7a20da50cee185a3f828cd7eef86
#
_entry.id   50fc7a20da50cee185a3f828cd7eef86
#
_cell.length_a   1.000
_cell.length_b   1.000
_cell.length_c   1.000
_cell.angle_alpha   90.00
_cell.angle_beta   90.00
_cell.angle_gamma   90.00
#
_symmetry.space_group_name_H-M   'P 1'
#
loop_
_entity.id
_entity.type
_entity.pdbx_description
1 polymer ?
#
loop_
_entity_poly.entity_id
_entity_poly.type
_entity_poly.pdbx_seq_one_letter_code
_entity_poly.pdbx_strand_id
1 'polypeptide(L)'
;MRTSQFFTTPSALLALLALPVNGVALAAEPLAAEQFTIQSLPSKSPHWVYVVDEAFYNEIDARVRLFDGDSYRHLGQIDAGFSPGVIQSPDGTTTAVATTYWARGGHGERTDVVEFTDNSTLSIAGEIVLPPKRVQILPTYFNLAYSSDSRFMYVAYVTPAASFGVLDPAARKVLAEIDTAGCVLVIPSGPNRVSSLCDNGRLLTVTLDEHGQEASRDLSEALFDPDADPLFVQGVPDSTGYTFLSFLGQVHEVDFTGPQPAIRPPWSLVNASERGRWRPGGTQVAAISRTLDRLYVSMHRGGEGSHKEGGSEIWVFDLKTHQRLARWPMAKASVGAVLALQVSQDRAPLLFTAGDHRAVAVFDALTGKLRHVDRNLGQSPWFLLNP
;
A
#
# COMPACT_ATOMS: atom_id res chain seq x y z
N MET A 1 -20.51 42.61 -84.63
CA MET A 1 -19.49 43.60 -85.17
C MET A 1 -18.37 43.77 -84.11
N ARG A 2 -17.15 43.69 -84.56
CA ARG A 2 -15.81 43.85 -83.88
C ARG A 2 -15.24 42.52 -83.43
N THR A 3 -14.52 41.90 -84.22
CA THR A 3 -13.13 41.76 -84.70
C THR A 3 -12.15 41.35 -83.62
N SER A 4 -11.68 40.15 -83.82
CA SER A 4 -10.54 39.45 -83.17
C SER A 4 -9.20 40.13 -83.43
N GLN A 5 -8.30 40.08 -82.49
CA GLN A 5 -6.90 40.11 -82.82
C GLN A 5 -6.15 39.01 -81.99
N PHE A 6 -5.50 38.12 -82.72
CA PHE A 6 -4.54 37.11 -82.24
C PHE A 6 -3.20 37.80 -82.03
N PHE A 7 -2.61 37.56 -80.87
CA PHE A 7 -1.19 37.78 -80.65
C PHE A 7 -0.51 36.44 -80.40
N THR A 8 0.37 36.09 -81.34
CA THR A 8 1.30 34.97 -81.23
C THR A 8 2.54 35.42 -80.53
N THR A 9 2.96 34.74 -79.46
CA THR A 9 4.29 34.91 -78.83
C THR A 9 5.10 33.59 -78.99
N PRO A 10 6.39 33.69 -79.29
CA PRO A 10 7.23 32.49 -79.55
C PRO A 10 7.64 31.79 -78.28
N SER A 11 7.56 30.47 -78.31
CA SER A 11 8.03 29.60 -77.23
C SER A 11 9.56 29.55 -77.22
N ALA A 12 10.17 30.02 -76.15
CA ALA A 12 11.59 29.79 -75.86
C ALA A 12 11.74 28.48 -75.12
N LEU A 13 12.38 27.53 -75.76
CA LEU A 13 12.73 26.22 -75.16
C LEU A 13 13.90 26.43 -74.18
N LEU A 14 13.66 26.36 -72.89
CA LEU A 14 14.70 26.33 -71.86
C LEU A 14 15.11 24.90 -71.62
N ALA A 15 16.31 24.52 -72.13
CA ALA A 15 16.93 23.22 -71.82
C ALA A 15 17.46 23.23 -70.38
N LEU A 16 16.82 22.56 -69.44
CA LEU A 16 17.36 22.30 -68.08
C LEU A 16 18.45 21.20 -68.19
N LEU A 17 19.70 21.58 -68.01
CA LEU A 17 20.79 20.65 -67.73
C LEU A 17 20.59 20.06 -66.32
N ALA A 18 20.15 18.79 -66.23
CA ALA A 18 20.16 18.01 -65.00
C ALA A 18 21.61 17.57 -64.71
N LEU A 19 22.26 18.20 -63.76
CA LEU A 19 23.48 17.70 -63.14
C LEU A 19 23.16 16.56 -62.21
N PRO A 20 23.81 15.39 -62.27
CA PRO A 20 23.63 14.33 -61.29
C PRO A 20 24.22 14.81 -59.95
N VAL A 21 23.40 15.09 -58.97
CA VAL A 21 23.84 15.24 -57.58
C VAL A 21 24.13 13.84 -57.03
N ASN A 22 25.38 13.43 -57.08
CA ASN A 22 25.88 12.28 -56.34
C ASN A 22 25.82 12.64 -54.85
N GLY A 23 24.67 12.42 -54.23
CA GLY A 23 24.52 12.46 -52.80
C GLY A 23 25.32 11.29 -52.19
N VAL A 24 26.48 11.58 -51.66
CA VAL A 24 27.16 10.66 -50.74
C VAL A 24 26.26 10.56 -49.51
N ALA A 25 25.50 9.46 -49.41
CA ALA A 25 24.83 9.10 -48.20
C ALA A 25 25.92 8.83 -47.15
N LEU A 26 26.16 9.83 -46.27
CA LEU A 26 26.91 9.62 -45.05
C LEU A 26 26.10 8.62 -44.23
N ALA A 27 26.54 7.33 -44.23
CA ALA A 27 25.99 6.37 -43.29
C ALA A 27 26.21 6.95 -41.89
N ALA A 28 25.11 7.24 -41.17
CA ALA A 28 25.20 7.63 -39.78
C ALA A 28 25.95 6.53 -39.03
N GLU A 29 26.95 6.89 -38.24
CA GLU A 29 27.62 5.90 -37.39
C GLU A 29 26.53 5.21 -36.53
N PRO A 30 26.64 3.88 -36.36
CA PRO A 30 25.74 3.17 -35.49
C PRO A 30 25.76 3.82 -34.09
N LEU A 31 24.59 4.08 -33.52
CA LEU A 31 24.51 4.55 -32.15
C LEU A 31 25.27 3.59 -31.23
N ALA A 32 26.06 4.11 -30.32
CA ALA A 32 26.71 3.30 -29.29
C ALA A 32 25.67 2.46 -28.56
N ALA A 33 25.98 1.22 -28.26
CA ALA A 33 25.09 0.37 -27.46
C ALA A 33 24.82 1.06 -26.13
N GLU A 34 23.54 1.10 -25.74
CA GLU A 34 23.15 1.62 -24.44
C GLU A 34 23.84 0.82 -23.33
N GLN A 35 24.45 1.52 -22.41
CA GLN A 35 25.02 0.93 -21.21
C GLN A 35 24.03 1.15 -20.06
N PHE A 36 23.46 0.05 -19.60
CA PHE A 36 22.61 0.10 -18.40
C PHE A 36 23.51 0.22 -17.16
N THR A 37 23.25 1.21 -16.34
CA THR A 37 23.85 1.35 -15.01
C THR A 37 22.79 1.14 -13.95
N ILE A 38 23.06 0.22 -13.02
CA ILE A 38 22.23 0.05 -11.82
C ILE A 38 22.82 0.94 -10.75
N GLN A 39 22.03 1.90 -10.27
CA GLN A 39 22.41 2.76 -9.17
C GLN A 39 21.84 2.18 -7.87
N SER A 40 22.70 1.98 -6.86
CA SER A 40 22.25 1.58 -5.55
C SER A 40 21.64 2.76 -4.78
N LEU A 41 20.61 2.48 -4.01
CA LEU A 41 20.04 3.42 -3.06
C LEU A 41 21.03 3.72 -1.93
N PRO A 42 20.89 4.86 -1.23
CA PRO A 42 21.61 5.12 0.02
C PRO A 42 21.29 4.04 1.08
N SER A 43 22.08 4.03 2.15
CA SER A 43 21.79 3.19 3.31
C SER A 43 20.38 3.47 3.84
N LYS A 44 19.63 2.41 4.15
CA LYS A 44 18.26 2.46 4.66
C LYS A 44 18.15 3.40 5.87
N SER A 45 17.16 4.30 5.84
CA SER A 45 16.80 5.18 6.95
C SER A 45 15.47 4.76 7.56
N PRO A 46 15.29 4.85 8.89
CA PRO A 46 13.99 4.63 9.53
C PRO A 46 12.95 5.67 9.11
N HIS A 47 13.39 6.79 8.54
CA HIS A 47 12.54 7.87 8.04
C HIS A 47 12.16 7.74 6.56
N TRP A 48 12.45 6.60 5.93
CA TRP A 48 11.89 6.31 4.62
C TRP A 48 10.43 5.88 4.76
N VAL A 49 9.63 6.16 3.74
CA VAL A 49 8.25 5.68 3.63
C VAL A 49 8.00 5.20 2.20
N TYR A 50 7.40 4.04 2.09
CA TYR A 50 6.88 3.52 0.84
C TYR A 50 5.42 3.97 0.71
N VAL A 51 5.15 4.77 -0.31
CA VAL A 51 3.84 5.31 -0.63
C VAL A 51 3.23 4.48 -1.74
N VAL A 52 2.18 3.73 -1.44
CA VAL A 52 1.44 2.96 -2.44
C VAL A 52 0.46 3.91 -3.11
N ASP A 53 0.70 4.17 -4.40
CA ASP A 53 -0.12 4.99 -5.28
C ASP A 53 -1.00 4.07 -6.12
N GLU A 54 -2.29 3.99 -5.82
CA GLU A 54 -3.26 3.15 -6.52
C GLU A 54 -3.57 3.61 -7.94
N ALA A 55 -3.21 4.84 -8.29
CA ALA A 55 -3.47 5.42 -9.59
C ALA A 55 -4.92 5.20 -10.08
N PHE A 56 -5.95 5.51 -9.28
CA PHE A 56 -7.38 5.24 -9.56
C PHE A 56 -7.88 5.68 -10.94
N TYR A 57 -7.20 6.59 -11.62
CA TYR A 57 -7.53 6.97 -12.99
C TYR A 57 -6.96 6.00 -14.02
N ASN A 58 -6.03 5.12 -13.62
CA ASN A 58 -5.40 4.08 -14.42
C ASN A 58 -4.91 2.93 -13.52
N GLU A 59 -5.84 2.21 -12.94
CA GLU A 59 -5.61 1.20 -11.87
C GLU A 59 -4.62 0.08 -12.24
N ILE A 60 -4.33 -0.11 -13.54
CA ILE A 60 -3.30 -1.07 -14.00
C ILE A 60 -1.86 -0.55 -13.85
N ASP A 61 -1.68 0.70 -13.43
CA ASP A 61 -0.40 1.40 -13.31
C ASP A 61 -0.14 1.84 -11.87
N ALA A 62 -0.58 1.05 -10.89
CA ALA A 62 -0.26 1.31 -9.50
C ALA A 62 1.25 1.26 -9.26
N ARG A 63 1.75 2.06 -8.33
CA ARG A 63 3.19 2.21 -8.05
C ARG A 63 3.46 2.31 -6.57
N VAL A 64 4.61 1.79 -6.15
CA VAL A 64 5.14 2.02 -4.82
C VAL A 64 6.29 3.01 -4.94
N ARG A 65 6.15 4.19 -4.33
CA ARG A 65 7.13 5.26 -4.39
C ARG A 65 7.89 5.34 -3.07
N LEU A 66 9.22 5.27 -3.14
CA LEU A 66 10.08 5.42 -1.98
C LEU A 66 10.42 6.89 -1.76
N PHE A 67 10.09 7.41 -0.58
CA PHE A 67 10.30 8.79 -0.18
C PHE A 67 11.10 8.88 1.12
N ASP A 68 12.05 9.81 1.17
CA ASP A 68 12.86 10.08 2.36
C ASP A 68 12.28 11.28 3.13
N GLY A 69 11.84 11.03 4.35
CA GLY A 69 11.23 12.04 5.23
C GLY A 69 12.20 13.06 5.80
N ASP A 70 13.51 12.85 5.72
CA ASP A 70 14.52 13.82 6.17
C ASP A 70 14.94 14.78 5.08
N SER A 71 15.30 14.24 3.91
CA SER A 71 15.74 15.03 2.76
C SER A 71 14.59 15.52 1.88
N TYR A 72 13.37 15.01 2.10
CA TYR A 72 12.16 15.27 1.30
C TYR A 72 12.33 14.92 -0.18
N ARG A 73 13.07 13.84 -0.46
CA ARG A 73 13.37 13.40 -1.82
C ARG A 73 12.65 12.12 -2.17
N HIS A 74 12.15 12.04 -3.38
CA HIS A 74 11.78 10.79 -4.02
C HIS A 74 13.07 10.03 -4.37
N LEU A 75 13.21 8.80 -3.86
CA LEU A 75 14.41 7.98 -4.02
C LEU A 75 14.28 6.99 -5.18
N GLY A 76 13.06 6.57 -5.49
CA GLY A 76 12.78 5.63 -6.56
C GLY A 76 11.35 5.09 -6.49
N GLN A 77 11.04 4.16 -7.39
CA GLN A 77 9.72 3.54 -7.45
C GLN A 77 9.80 2.09 -7.87
N ILE A 78 8.76 1.32 -7.53
CA ILE A 78 8.51 -0.05 -7.93
C ILE A 78 7.18 -0.05 -8.69
N ASP A 79 7.11 -0.74 -9.81
CA ASP A 79 5.83 -0.99 -10.49
C ASP A 79 5.03 -1.99 -9.68
N ALA A 80 3.73 -1.74 -9.54
CA ALA A 80 2.88 -2.53 -8.65
C ALA A 80 1.63 -3.09 -9.34
N GLY A 81 1.46 -2.84 -10.64
CA GLY A 81 0.39 -3.42 -11.46
C GLY A 81 -1.00 -3.02 -10.98
N PHE A 82 -1.92 -3.99 -10.84
CA PHE A 82 -3.31 -3.74 -10.47
C PHE A 82 -3.62 -4.18 -9.04
N SER A 83 -4.20 -3.27 -8.25
CA SER A 83 -4.68 -3.50 -6.87
C SER A 83 -3.64 -4.24 -6.02
N PRO A 84 -2.46 -3.66 -5.78
CA PRO A 84 -1.34 -4.35 -5.16
C PRO A 84 -1.54 -4.59 -3.66
N GLY A 85 -1.14 -5.77 -3.19
CA GLY A 85 -0.81 -5.99 -1.78
C GLY A 85 0.70 -5.82 -1.62
N VAL A 86 1.16 -4.92 -0.76
CA VAL A 86 2.58 -4.58 -0.63
C VAL A 86 3.07 -4.84 0.78
N ILE A 87 4.21 -5.50 0.93
CA ILE A 87 4.83 -5.73 2.23
C ILE A 87 6.37 -5.72 2.11
N GLN A 88 7.03 -5.24 3.16
CA GLN A 88 8.48 -5.37 3.33
C GLN A 88 8.83 -6.72 3.94
N SER A 89 9.91 -7.34 3.47
CA SER A 89 10.45 -8.50 4.18
C SER A 89 10.91 -8.09 5.60
N PRO A 90 10.78 -8.97 6.60
CA PRO A 90 11.17 -8.64 7.98
C PRO A 90 12.62 -8.22 8.16
N ASP A 91 13.53 -8.68 7.30
CA ASP A 91 14.93 -8.25 7.25
C ASP A 91 15.13 -6.92 6.49
N GLY A 92 14.08 -6.43 5.83
CA GLY A 92 14.07 -5.20 5.06
C GLY A 92 14.89 -5.23 3.76
N THR A 93 15.26 -6.42 3.28
CA THR A 93 16.07 -6.55 2.05
C THR A 93 15.24 -6.55 0.79
N THR A 94 13.97 -6.94 0.87
CA THR A 94 13.06 -7.01 -0.27
C THR A 94 11.70 -6.38 0.00
N THR A 95 11.08 -5.87 -1.06
CA THR A 95 9.66 -5.52 -1.10
C THR A 95 8.93 -6.59 -1.90
N ALA A 96 7.90 -7.19 -1.31
CA ALA A 96 7.01 -8.10 -2.01
C ALA A 96 5.74 -7.39 -2.43
N VAL A 97 5.31 -7.60 -3.68
CA VAL A 97 4.12 -7.01 -4.28
C VAL A 97 3.24 -8.12 -4.84
N ALA A 98 2.10 -8.40 -4.21
CA ALA A 98 1.08 -9.27 -4.79
C ALA A 98 0.23 -8.46 -5.76
N THR A 99 0.28 -8.78 -7.04
CA THR A 99 -0.37 -8.00 -8.08
C THR A 99 -0.98 -8.87 -9.19
N THR A 100 -1.68 -8.23 -10.12
CA THR A 100 -2.30 -8.88 -11.28
C THR A 100 -1.88 -8.16 -12.56
N TYR A 101 -1.55 -8.95 -13.57
CA TYR A 101 -1.30 -8.50 -14.92
C TYR A 101 -2.26 -9.14 -15.91
N TRP A 102 -2.52 -8.47 -17.02
CA TRP A 102 -3.24 -9.01 -18.16
C TRP A 102 -2.40 -8.92 -19.42
N ALA A 103 -2.52 -9.88 -20.29
CA ALA A 103 -1.71 -10.00 -21.51
C ALA A 103 -1.79 -8.78 -22.43
N ARG A 104 -2.84 -7.95 -22.32
CA ARG A 104 -3.05 -6.75 -23.16
C ARG A 104 -3.48 -5.55 -22.29
N GLY A 105 -2.61 -5.12 -21.38
CA GLY A 105 -2.89 -4.03 -20.46
C GLY A 105 -4.00 -4.38 -19.46
N GLY A 106 -5.21 -3.86 -19.62
CA GLY A 106 -6.35 -4.12 -18.71
C GLY A 106 -7.23 -5.30 -19.09
N HIS A 107 -6.86 -6.16 -20.05
CA HIS A 107 -7.69 -7.29 -20.51
C HIS A 107 -6.85 -8.43 -21.12
N GLY A 108 -7.50 -9.58 -21.32
CA GLY A 108 -6.88 -10.79 -21.86
C GLY A 108 -6.63 -11.83 -20.78
N GLU A 109 -5.63 -12.68 -20.98
CA GLU A 109 -5.24 -13.68 -19.99
C GLU A 109 -4.75 -12.99 -18.72
N ARG A 110 -5.26 -13.43 -17.56
CA ARG A 110 -4.92 -12.93 -16.23
C ARG A 110 -3.78 -13.74 -15.64
N THR A 111 -2.79 -13.07 -15.09
CA THR A 111 -1.71 -13.65 -14.30
C THR A 111 -1.62 -12.95 -12.96
N ASP A 112 -1.81 -13.68 -11.88
CA ASP A 112 -1.58 -13.20 -10.52
C ASP A 112 -0.18 -13.61 -10.07
N VAL A 113 0.55 -12.71 -9.44
CA VAL A 113 1.92 -12.96 -8.98
C VAL A 113 2.17 -12.34 -7.61
N VAL A 114 3.19 -12.84 -6.92
CA VAL A 114 3.94 -12.07 -5.92
C VAL A 114 5.31 -11.79 -6.50
N GLU A 115 5.60 -10.54 -6.78
CA GLU A 115 6.92 -10.09 -7.24
C GLU A 115 7.78 -9.67 -6.05
N PHE A 116 9.07 -9.95 -6.14
CA PHE A 116 10.06 -9.54 -5.15
C PHE A 116 11.01 -8.52 -5.77
N THR A 117 11.16 -7.38 -5.13
CA THR A 117 12.07 -6.31 -5.52
C THR A 117 13.20 -6.18 -4.51
N ASP A 118 14.44 -6.13 -4.96
CA ASP A 118 15.61 -5.83 -4.14
C ASP A 118 15.56 -4.37 -3.66
N ASN A 119 15.54 -4.14 -2.37
CA ASN A 119 15.41 -2.81 -1.77
C ASN A 119 16.67 -1.94 -1.90
N SER A 120 17.82 -2.50 -2.32
CA SER A 120 19.03 -1.72 -2.55
C SER A 120 19.09 -1.11 -3.95
N THR A 121 18.40 -1.70 -4.92
CA THR A 121 18.46 -1.31 -6.33
C THR A 121 17.09 -1.02 -6.94
N LEU A 122 16.01 -1.43 -6.27
CA LEU A 122 14.62 -1.47 -6.76
C LEU A 122 14.47 -2.31 -8.04
N SER A 123 15.34 -3.28 -8.24
CA SER A 123 15.29 -4.23 -9.36
C SER A 123 14.49 -5.47 -8.97
N ILE A 124 13.76 -6.04 -9.92
CA ILE A 124 13.03 -7.30 -9.72
C ILE A 124 14.03 -8.42 -9.40
N ALA A 125 13.82 -9.08 -8.25
CA ALA A 125 14.62 -10.20 -7.77
C ALA A 125 13.95 -11.56 -8.06
N GLY A 126 12.72 -11.58 -8.55
CA GLY A 126 11.96 -12.76 -9.00
C GLY A 126 10.50 -12.71 -8.58
N GLU A 127 9.77 -13.79 -8.86
CA GLU A 127 8.33 -13.86 -8.64
C GLU A 127 7.84 -15.24 -8.22
N ILE A 128 6.63 -15.31 -7.69
CA ILE A 128 5.81 -16.52 -7.50
C ILE A 128 4.54 -16.34 -8.30
N VAL A 129 4.28 -17.20 -9.28
CA VAL A 129 3.01 -17.22 -10.00
C VAL A 129 1.94 -17.84 -9.10
N LEU A 130 0.81 -17.17 -8.96
CA LEU A 130 -0.31 -17.57 -8.11
C LEU A 130 -1.46 -18.15 -8.96
N PRO A 131 -2.35 -18.97 -8.36
CA PRO A 131 -3.67 -19.19 -8.93
C PRO A 131 -4.41 -17.86 -9.13
N PRO A 132 -5.25 -17.70 -10.18
CA PRO A 132 -5.95 -16.43 -10.47
C PRO A 132 -7.15 -16.20 -9.52
N LYS A 133 -6.87 -16.17 -8.22
CA LYS A 133 -7.83 -16.10 -7.11
C LYS A 133 -7.56 -14.93 -6.15
N ARG A 134 -6.42 -14.24 -6.34
CA ARG A 134 -5.98 -13.18 -5.45
C ARG A 134 -7.08 -12.13 -5.26
N VAL A 135 -7.23 -11.65 -4.03
CA VAL A 135 -8.11 -10.53 -3.71
C VAL A 135 -7.67 -9.28 -4.49
N GLN A 136 -8.63 -8.67 -5.17
CA GLN A 136 -8.44 -7.45 -5.95
C GLN A 136 -9.33 -6.35 -5.36
N ILE A 137 -8.96 -5.93 -4.16
CA ILE A 137 -9.57 -4.81 -3.45
C ILE A 137 -8.48 -3.80 -3.11
N LEU A 138 -8.89 -2.67 -2.57
CA LEU A 138 -7.95 -1.62 -2.15
C LEU A 138 -6.86 -2.16 -1.22
N PRO A 139 -5.63 -1.62 -1.28
CA PRO A 139 -4.53 -2.08 -0.46
C PRO A 139 -4.85 -2.07 1.03
N THR A 140 -4.51 -3.17 1.67
CA THR A 140 -4.55 -3.33 3.12
C THR A 140 -3.37 -4.18 3.56
N TYR A 141 -2.94 -4.05 4.81
CA TYR A 141 -1.82 -4.83 5.37
C TYR A 141 -1.98 -6.33 5.22
N PHE A 142 -3.22 -6.83 5.24
CA PHE A 142 -3.48 -8.26 5.36
C PHE A 142 -3.97 -8.92 4.08
N ASN A 143 -3.75 -8.29 2.93
CA ASN A 143 -3.90 -8.97 1.63
C ASN A 143 -2.68 -9.84 1.31
N LEU A 144 -1.53 -9.49 1.88
CA LEU A 144 -0.25 -10.18 1.78
C LEU A 144 0.50 -10.04 3.11
N ALA A 145 1.07 -11.11 3.64
CA ALA A 145 1.82 -11.05 4.89
C ALA A 145 2.92 -12.10 4.95
N TYR A 146 4.01 -11.82 5.67
CA TYR A 146 4.98 -12.82 6.08
C TYR A 146 4.57 -13.44 7.42
N SER A 147 4.88 -14.72 7.65
CA SER A 147 4.94 -15.26 9.01
C SER A 147 5.99 -14.53 9.84
N SER A 148 5.87 -14.56 11.17
CA SER A 148 6.77 -13.80 12.06
C SER A 148 8.24 -14.20 11.96
N ASP A 149 8.55 -15.42 11.50
CA ASP A 149 9.88 -15.95 11.25
C ASP A 149 10.31 -15.90 9.77
N SER A 150 9.48 -15.30 8.90
CA SER A 150 9.70 -15.19 7.44
C SER A 150 9.74 -16.52 6.68
N ARG A 151 9.44 -17.64 7.32
CA ARG A 151 9.45 -18.96 6.68
C ARG A 151 8.34 -19.10 5.64
N PHE A 152 7.17 -18.57 5.96
CA PHE A 152 6.00 -18.56 5.10
C PHE A 152 5.61 -17.14 4.69
N MET A 153 4.90 -17.07 3.58
CA MET A 153 4.16 -15.89 3.17
C MET A 153 2.71 -16.30 2.90
N TYR A 154 1.78 -15.43 3.23
CA TYR A 154 0.36 -15.66 3.07
C TYR A 154 -0.21 -14.65 2.09
N VAL A 155 -1.08 -15.10 1.19
CA VAL A 155 -1.80 -14.23 0.24
C VAL A 155 -3.29 -14.53 0.30
N ALA A 156 -4.10 -13.48 0.46
CA ALA A 156 -5.55 -13.62 0.57
C ALA A 156 -6.20 -13.90 -0.80
N TYR A 157 -7.10 -14.86 -0.85
CA TYR A 157 -7.93 -15.21 -2.00
C TYR A 157 -9.41 -15.02 -1.66
N VAL A 158 -10.23 -14.68 -2.67
CA VAL A 158 -11.67 -14.48 -2.49
C VAL A 158 -12.53 -15.17 -3.54
N THR A 159 -11.90 -15.88 -4.50
CA THR A 159 -12.60 -16.51 -5.62
C THR A 159 -12.24 -18.00 -5.67
N PRO A 160 -13.22 -18.92 -5.73
CA PRO A 160 -14.69 -18.72 -5.68
C PRO A 160 -15.22 -18.46 -4.26
N ALA A 161 -14.43 -18.73 -3.23
CA ALA A 161 -14.71 -18.46 -1.82
C ALA A 161 -13.46 -17.93 -1.13
N ALA A 162 -13.61 -17.37 0.09
CA ALA A 162 -12.49 -16.91 0.89
C ALA A 162 -11.56 -18.09 1.23
N SER A 163 -10.27 -17.92 0.93
CA SER A 163 -9.17 -18.82 1.24
C SER A 163 -7.87 -18.03 1.31
N PHE A 164 -6.77 -18.67 1.63
CA PHE A 164 -5.46 -18.06 1.47
C PHE A 164 -4.43 -19.05 0.94
N GLY A 165 -3.50 -18.53 0.15
CA GLY A 165 -2.31 -19.25 -0.29
C GLY A 165 -1.21 -19.22 0.77
N VAL A 166 -0.58 -20.37 1.02
CA VAL A 166 0.67 -20.48 1.78
C VAL A 166 1.81 -20.59 0.79
N LEU A 167 2.77 -19.69 0.88
CA LEU A 167 3.91 -19.61 -0.02
C LEU A 167 5.21 -19.86 0.74
N ASP A 168 6.19 -20.43 0.04
CA ASP A 168 7.60 -20.45 0.44
C ASP A 168 8.32 -19.32 -0.31
N PRO A 169 8.63 -18.19 0.34
CA PRO A 169 9.27 -17.06 -0.34
C PRO A 169 10.71 -17.34 -0.76
N ALA A 170 11.41 -18.25 -0.06
CA ALA A 170 12.78 -18.62 -0.39
C ALA A 170 12.85 -19.56 -1.61
N ALA A 171 11.99 -20.58 -1.64
CA ALA A 171 11.89 -21.52 -2.76
C ALA A 171 11.02 -20.98 -3.92
N ARG A 172 10.35 -19.84 -3.72
CA ARG A 172 9.47 -19.16 -4.70
C ARG A 172 8.39 -20.06 -5.25
N LYS A 173 7.62 -20.66 -4.38
CA LYS A 173 6.54 -21.59 -4.76
C LYS A 173 5.33 -21.49 -3.84
N VAL A 174 4.17 -21.85 -4.40
CA VAL A 174 2.95 -22.09 -3.63
C VAL A 174 3.05 -23.47 -2.97
N LEU A 175 2.80 -23.53 -1.65
CA LEU A 175 2.82 -24.77 -0.87
C LEU A 175 1.42 -25.37 -0.69
N ALA A 176 0.45 -24.52 -0.37
CA ALA A 176 -0.92 -24.93 -0.07
C ALA A 176 -1.92 -23.79 -0.35
N GLU A 177 -3.19 -24.16 -0.42
CA GLU A 177 -4.34 -23.27 -0.30
C GLU A 177 -5.21 -23.76 0.86
N ILE A 178 -5.59 -22.85 1.75
CA ILE A 178 -6.37 -23.15 2.96
C ILE A 178 -7.71 -22.42 2.88
N ASP A 179 -8.80 -23.17 2.90
CA ASP A 179 -10.16 -22.61 2.88
C ASP A 179 -10.50 -21.91 4.20
N THR A 180 -11.06 -20.69 4.09
CA THR A 180 -11.48 -19.87 5.24
C THR A 180 -12.87 -19.26 5.02
N ALA A 181 -13.82 -20.05 4.50
CA ALA A 181 -15.17 -19.57 4.19
C ALA A 181 -15.78 -18.74 5.34
N GLY A 182 -16.24 -17.52 5.02
CA GLY A 182 -16.74 -16.55 6.01
C GLY A 182 -15.66 -15.75 6.75
N CYS A 183 -14.36 -16.02 6.52
CA CYS A 183 -13.27 -15.30 7.16
C CYS A 183 -12.28 -14.79 6.10
N VAL A 184 -11.82 -13.55 6.24
CA VAL A 184 -10.95 -12.86 5.28
C VAL A 184 -9.70 -12.31 5.95
N LEU A 185 -8.72 -11.89 5.12
CA LEU A 185 -7.43 -11.36 5.51
C LEU A 185 -6.45 -12.43 6.00
N VAL A 186 -5.17 -12.09 5.99
CA VAL A 186 -4.09 -12.97 6.44
C VAL A 186 -3.26 -12.26 7.50
N ILE A 187 -3.66 -12.38 8.76
CA ILE A 187 -3.05 -11.71 9.90
C ILE A 187 -1.99 -12.64 10.51
N PRO A 188 -0.68 -12.32 10.44
CA PRO A 188 0.34 -13.14 11.05
C PRO A 188 0.14 -13.24 12.57
N SER A 189 -0.02 -14.43 13.10
CA SER A 189 -0.30 -14.66 14.51
C SER A 189 0.73 -15.58 15.20
N GLY A 190 1.88 -15.78 14.55
CA GLY A 190 3.00 -16.57 15.02
C GLY A 190 3.89 -17.07 13.88
N PRO A 191 4.92 -17.86 14.17
CA PRO A 191 5.84 -18.41 13.16
C PRO A 191 5.14 -19.29 12.11
N ASN A 192 4.16 -20.06 12.53
CA ASN A 192 3.40 -20.98 11.68
C ASN A 192 1.88 -20.81 11.86
N ARG A 193 1.44 -19.65 12.32
CA ARG A 193 0.02 -19.34 12.54
C ARG A 193 -0.40 -18.11 11.75
N VAL A 194 -1.59 -18.19 11.21
CA VAL A 194 -2.26 -17.10 10.50
C VAL A 194 -3.70 -17.00 10.99
N SER A 195 -4.14 -15.80 11.29
CA SER A 195 -5.52 -15.54 11.71
C SER A 195 -6.27 -14.76 10.63
N SER A 196 -7.58 -14.94 10.58
CA SER A 196 -8.49 -14.22 9.68
C SER A 196 -9.66 -13.65 10.45
N LEU A 197 -10.16 -12.47 10.04
CA LEU A 197 -11.38 -11.87 10.59
C LEU A 197 -12.60 -12.53 9.96
N CYS A 198 -13.53 -12.99 10.78
CA CYS A 198 -14.75 -13.64 10.32
C CYS A 198 -15.97 -12.71 10.37
N ASP A 199 -16.96 -13.00 9.54
CA ASP A 199 -18.24 -12.28 9.42
C ASP A 199 -19.08 -12.31 10.70
N ASN A 200 -18.79 -13.24 11.63
CA ASN A 200 -19.41 -13.36 12.95
C ASN A 200 -18.63 -12.62 14.07
N GLY A 201 -17.66 -11.79 13.70
CA GLY A 201 -16.86 -11.01 14.64
C GLY A 201 -15.76 -11.76 15.39
N ARG A 202 -15.44 -12.99 14.99
CA ARG A 202 -14.42 -13.86 15.61
C ARG A 202 -13.13 -13.87 14.77
N LEU A 203 -12.07 -14.41 15.35
CA LEU A 203 -10.83 -14.73 14.66
C LEU A 203 -10.76 -16.25 14.41
N LEU A 204 -10.64 -16.64 13.14
CA LEU A 204 -10.22 -17.99 12.79
C LEU A 204 -8.69 -18.01 12.79
N THR A 205 -8.06 -18.87 13.59
CA THR A 205 -6.60 -19.08 13.59
C THR A 205 -6.28 -20.46 13.04
N VAL A 206 -5.49 -20.49 11.96
CA VAL A 206 -4.98 -21.70 11.36
C VAL A 206 -3.52 -21.87 11.78
N THR A 207 -3.19 -23.07 12.29
CA THR A 207 -1.82 -23.49 12.56
C THR A 207 -1.35 -24.40 11.43
N LEU A 208 -0.17 -24.10 10.90
CA LEU A 208 0.44 -24.86 9.81
C LEU A 208 1.49 -25.84 10.34
N ASP A 209 1.68 -26.92 9.62
CA ASP A 209 2.80 -27.84 9.81
C ASP A 209 4.09 -27.33 9.17
N GLU A 210 5.15 -28.12 9.23
CA GLU A 210 6.46 -27.77 8.65
C GLU A 210 6.44 -27.71 7.10
N HIS A 211 5.43 -28.24 6.46
CA HIS A 211 5.26 -28.24 5.00
C HIS A 211 4.28 -27.16 4.54
N GLY A 212 3.76 -26.34 5.46
CA GLY A 212 2.79 -25.29 5.14
C GLY A 212 1.37 -25.79 4.94
N GLN A 213 1.07 -27.06 5.35
CA GLN A 213 -0.28 -27.61 5.33
C GLN A 213 -0.99 -27.28 6.64
N GLU A 214 -2.32 -27.26 6.61
CA GLU A 214 -3.11 -27.07 7.84
C GLU A 214 -2.90 -28.23 8.79
N ALA A 215 -2.45 -27.94 10.00
CA ALA A 215 -2.33 -28.89 11.09
C ALA A 215 -3.53 -28.82 12.05
N SER A 216 -4.01 -27.62 12.33
CA SER A 216 -5.22 -27.39 13.15
C SER A 216 -5.83 -26.02 12.86
N ARG A 217 -7.07 -25.83 13.29
CA ARG A 217 -7.74 -24.53 13.30
C ARG A 217 -8.57 -24.35 14.56
N ASP A 218 -8.63 -23.09 15.01
CA ASP A 218 -9.35 -22.68 16.20
C ASP A 218 -10.13 -21.39 15.92
N LEU A 219 -11.28 -21.23 16.58
CA LEU A 219 -12.10 -20.04 16.49
C LEU A 219 -12.13 -19.35 17.87
N SER A 220 -11.73 -18.06 17.91
CA SER A 220 -11.71 -17.28 19.15
C SER A 220 -13.13 -17.01 19.69
N GLU A 221 -13.23 -16.42 20.89
CA GLU A 221 -14.41 -15.64 21.26
C GLU A 221 -14.61 -14.43 20.34
N ALA A 222 -15.75 -13.75 20.43
CA ALA A 222 -16.03 -12.59 19.61
C ALA A 222 -15.10 -11.42 19.97
N LEU A 223 -14.40 -10.89 18.96
CA LEU A 223 -13.57 -9.68 19.08
C LEU A 223 -14.42 -8.42 18.99
N PHE A 224 -15.43 -8.42 18.15
CA PHE A 224 -16.31 -7.28 17.89
C PHE A 224 -17.69 -7.75 17.42
N ASP A 225 -18.65 -6.83 17.38
CA ASP A 225 -19.97 -7.06 16.78
C ASP A 225 -20.01 -6.39 15.39
N PRO A 226 -20.01 -7.18 14.29
CA PRO A 226 -19.93 -6.64 12.94
C PRO A 226 -21.16 -5.83 12.51
N ASP A 227 -22.32 -6.09 13.12
CA ASP A 227 -23.56 -5.36 12.81
C ASP A 227 -23.67 -4.05 13.61
N ALA A 228 -23.23 -4.06 14.87
CA ALA A 228 -23.35 -2.89 15.75
C ALA A 228 -22.17 -1.90 15.61
N ASP A 229 -20.94 -2.41 15.46
CA ASP A 229 -19.73 -1.59 15.39
C ASP A 229 -18.63 -2.27 14.58
N PRO A 230 -18.68 -2.22 13.24
CA PRO A 230 -17.70 -2.85 12.35
C PRO A 230 -16.28 -2.36 12.59
N LEU A 231 -15.28 -3.22 12.34
CA LEU A 231 -13.87 -2.85 12.37
C LEU A 231 -13.41 -2.29 11.04
N PHE A 232 -12.45 -1.36 11.10
CA PHE A 232 -11.56 -1.13 9.98
C PHE A 232 -10.68 -2.38 9.79
N VAL A 233 -10.55 -2.82 8.55
CA VAL A 233 -9.76 -4.02 8.20
C VAL A 233 -8.24 -3.83 8.38
N GLN A 234 -7.80 -2.63 8.69
CA GLN A 234 -6.40 -2.24 8.90
C GLN A 234 -6.02 -2.40 10.37
N GLY A 235 -5.69 -3.61 10.81
CA GLY A 235 -5.05 -3.79 12.11
C GLY A 235 -3.62 -3.23 12.10
N VAL A 236 -3.25 -2.53 13.16
CA VAL A 236 -1.93 -1.92 13.31
C VAL A 236 -1.08 -2.79 14.20
N PRO A 237 0.15 -3.20 13.77
CA PRO A 237 1.02 -3.99 14.62
C PRO A 237 1.46 -3.19 15.86
N ASP A 238 1.28 -3.78 17.04
CA ASP A 238 1.76 -3.29 18.32
C ASP A 238 2.92 -4.16 18.87
N SER A 239 3.20 -4.10 20.17
CA SER A 239 4.29 -4.86 20.80
C SER A 239 3.97 -6.34 21.05
N THR A 240 2.70 -6.72 21.06
CA THR A 240 2.24 -8.09 21.40
C THR A 240 1.39 -8.73 20.32
N GLY A 241 0.94 -7.95 19.34
CA GLY A 241 0.08 -8.43 18.26
C GLY A 241 -0.45 -7.28 17.42
N TYR A 242 -1.77 -7.07 17.44
CA TYR A 242 -2.41 -6.05 16.60
C TYR A 242 -3.52 -5.32 17.33
N THR A 243 -3.58 -4.02 17.06
CA THR A 243 -4.63 -3.11 17.49
C THR A 243 -5.56 -2.80 16.33
N PHE A 244 -6.86 -3.03 16.49
CA PHE A 244 -7.92 -2.73 15.52
C PHE A 244 -8.79 -1.58 16.03
N LEU A 245 -9.29 -0.78 15.12
CA LEU A 245 -10.24 0.29 15.40
C LEU A 245 -11.61 -0.03 14.84
N SER A 246 -12.67 0.28 15.60
CA SER A 246 -14.03 0.19 15.10
C SER A 246 -14.52 1.52 14.51
N PHE A 247 -15.61 1.48 13.76
CA PHE A 247 -16.23 2.68 13.15
C PHE A 247 -16.77 3.66 14.21
N LEU A 248 -17.13 3.18 15.39
CA LEU A 248 -17.57 4.02 16.50
C LEU A 248 -16.42 4.49 17.40
N GLY A 249 -15.18 4.08 17.09
CA GLY A 249 -13.98 4.51 17.79
C GLY A 249 -13.67 3.69 19.04
N GLN A 250 -14.04 2.41 19.07
CA GLN A 250 -13.49 1.46 20.02
C GLN A 250 -12.12 0.97 19.54
N VAL A 251 -11.22 0.71 20.46
CA VAL A 251 -9.90 0.12 20.24
C VAL A 251 -9.93 -1.30 20.76
N HIS A 252 -9.64 -2.26 19.88
CA HIS A 252 -9.62 -3.69 20.18
C HIS A 252 -8.19 -4.19 20.03
N GLU A 253 -7.61 -4.67 21.10
CA GLU A 253 -6.24 -5.19 21.12
C GLU A 253 -6.26 -6.71 21.19
N VAL A 254 -5.47 -7.36 20.33
CA VAL A 254 -5.33 -8.82 20.29
C VAL A 254 -3.87 -9.18 20.51
N ASP A 255 -3.59 -9.92 21.57
CA ASP A 255 -2.27 -10.41 21.92
C ASP A 255 -2.04 -11.79 21.28
N PHE A 256 -1.01 -11.92 20.45
CA PHE A 256 -0.64 -13.15 19.75
C PHE A 256 0.63 -13.82 20.32
N THR A 257 1.13 -13.37 21.47
CA THR A 257 2.33 -13.96 22.09
C THR A 257 2.08 -15.35 22.65
N GLY A 258 0.85 -15.66 23.05
CA GLY A 258 0.43 -16.97 23.56
C GLY A 258 0.11 -17.99 22.46
N PRO A 259 -0.23 -19.22 22.81
CA PRO A 259 -0.62 -20.26 21.85
C PRO A 259 -1.97 -19.97 21.17
N GLN A 260 -2.85 -19.23 21.82
CA GLN A 260 -4.13 -18.75 21.33
C GLN A 260 -4.19 -17.22 21.37
N PRO A 261 -4.93 -16.56 20.45
CA PRO A 261 -5.17 -15.13 20.52
C PRO A 261 -5.85 -14.74 21.84
N ALA A 262 -5.30 -13.78 22.56
CA ALA A 262 -5.90 -13.23 23.77
C ALA A 262 -6.51 -11.86 23.46
N ILE A 263 -7.86 -11.78 23.52
CA ILE A 263 -8.59 -10.54 23.27
C ILE A 263 -8.62 -9.73 24.55
N ARG A 264 -8.15 -8.48 24.49
CA ARG A 264 -8.19 -7.54 25.62
C ARG A 264 -9.52 -6.78 25.67
N PRO A 265 -9.98 -6.34 26.86
CA PRO A 265 -11.15 -5.48 26.95
C PRO A 265 -11.00 -4.23 26.09
N PRO A 266 -12.00 -3.88 25.25
CA PRO A 266 -11.90 -2.71 24.38
C PRO A 266 -11.99 -1.41 25.20
N TRP A 267 -11.37 -0.34 24.66
CA TRP A 267 -11.46 1.00 25.21
C TRP A 267 -11.82 2.03 24.13
N SER A 268 -12.30 3.21 24.52
CA SER A 268 -12.86 4.19 23.58
C SER A 268 -11.94 5.38 23.34
N LEU A 269 -11.74 5.74 22.05
CA LEU A 269 -11.06 6.96 21.61
C LEU A 269 -11.84 8.23 21.98
N VAL A 270 -13.16 8.12 22.15
CA VAL A 270 -14.07 9.25 22.34
C VAL A 270 -14.69 9.21 23.75
N ASN A 271 -14.75 10.37 24.38
CA ASN A 271 -15.49 10.52 25.66
C ASN A 271 -17.01 10.66 25.43
N ALA A 272 -17.77 10.70 26.49
CA ALA A 272 -19.23 10.79 26.43
C ALA A 272 -19.75 12.00 25.63
N SER A 273 -19.06 13.13 25.70
CA SER A 273 -19.45 14.35 24.98
C SER A 273 -19.07 14.36 23.49
N GLU A 274 -18.17 13.50 23.09
CA GLU A 274 -17.67 13.36 21.71
C GLU A 274 -18.38 12.24 20.94
N ARG A 275 -18.96 11.28 21.69
CA ARG A 275 -19.66 10.10 21.15
C ARG A 275 -20.75 10.52 20.16
N GLY A 276 -20.81 9.82 19.01
CA GLY A 276 -21.73 10.12 17.91
C GLY A 276 -21.38 11.36 17.08
N ARG A 277 -20.35 12.13 17.46
CA ARG A 277 -19.89 13.33 16.74
C ARG A 277 -18.49 13.21 16.16
N TRP A 278 -17.63 12.39 16.76
CA TRP A 278 -16.28 12.12 16.33
C TRP A 278 -16.09 10.64 16.07
N ARG A 279 -15.42 10.34 14.96
CA ARG A 279 -15.16 8.97 14.48
C ARG A 279 -13.79 8.87 13.84
N PRO A 280 -13.15 7.69 13.88
CA PRO A 280 -12.05 7.41 12.98
C PRO A 280 -12.55 7.41 11.54
N GLY A 281 -11.69 7.76 10.59
CA GLY A 281 -12.03 7.67 9.18
C GLY A 281 -10.82 7.80 8.27
N GLY A 282 -10.98 7.21 7.07
CA GLY A 282 -9.94 7.07 6.07
C GLY A 282 -9.75 5.64 5.63
N THR A 283 -8.58 5.34 5.10
CA THR A 283 -8.21 4.02 4.55
C THR A 283 -7.20 3.30 5.43
N GLN A 284 -6.22 4.00 5.96
CA GLN A 284 -5.24 3.54 6.94
C GLN A 284 -5.34 4.47 8.15
N VAL A 285 -6.39 4.25 8.93
CA VAL A 285 -6.89 5.21 9.93
C VAL A 285 -5.98 5.39 11.14
N ALA A 286 -5.01 4.50 11.35
CA ALA A 286 -4.16 4.54 12.53
C ALA A 286 -2.71 4.10 12.24
N ALA A 287 -1.80 4.56 13.09
CA ALA A 287 -0.41 4.13 13.16
C ALA A 287 0.04 4.05 14.63
N ILE A 288 0.92 3.10 14.95
CA ILE A 288 1.48 2.92 16.29
C ILE A 288 3.00 3.09 16.24
N SER A 289 3.52 3.97 17.08
CA SER A 289 4.93 3.97 17.44
C SER A 289 5.14 3.04 18.63
N ARG A 290 5.71 1.87 18.39
CA ARG A 290 6.05 0.90 19.44
C ARG A 290 7.15 1.42 20.36
N THR A 291 8.06 2.26 19.83
CA THR A 291 9.14 2.89 20.62
C THR A 291 8.61 3.89 21.63
N LEU A 292 7.50 4.57 21.34
CA LEU A 292 6.90 5.58 22.21
C LEU A 292 5.64 5.11 22.93
N ASP A 293 5.16 3.90 22.65
CA ASP A 293 3.84 3.40 23.07
C ASP A 293 2.71 4.39 22.75
N ARG A 294 2.70 4.93 21.51
CA ARG A 294 1.71 5.92 21.05
C ARG A 294 0.90 5.44 19.87
N LEU A 295 -0.40 5.65 19.96
CA LEU A 295 -1.37 5.47 18.89
C LEU A 295 -1.72 6.83 18.29
N TYR A 296 -1.61 6.94 16.96
CA TYR A 296 -2.03 8.09 16.15
C TYR A 296 -3.25 7.68 15.35
N VAL A 297 -4.33 8.48 15.40
CA VAL A 297 -5.60 8.16 14.73
C VAL A 297 -6.10 9.33 13.91
N SER A 298 -6.46 9.05 12.67
CA SER A 298 -7.17 9.98 11.79
C SER A 298 -8.63 10.10 12.24
N MET A 299 -9.04 11.29 12.69
CA MET A 299 -10.35 11.54 13.28
C MET A 299 -11.07 12.66 12.56
N HIS A 300 -12.38 12.50 12.36
CA HIS A 300 -13.25 13.52 11.77
C HIS A 300 -14.57 13.66 12.52
N ARG A 301 -15.27 14.75 12.22
CA ARG A 301 -16.67 14.90 12.64
C ARG A 301 -17.55 14.24 11.58
N GLY A 302 -18.31 13.22 12.00
CA GLY A 302 -19.14 12.48 11.07
C GLY A 302 -20.18 11.62 11.77
N GLY A 303 -21.17 11.19 11.00
CA GLY A 303 -22.24 10.29 11.41
C GLY A 303 -22.03 8.87 10.90
N GLU A 304 -23.08 8.09 10.91
CA GLU A 304 -23.13 6.76 10.33
C GLU A 304 -22.75 6.82 8.83
N GLY A 305 -22.01 5.83 8.35
CA GLY A 305 -21.54 5.76 6.97
C GLY A 305 -20.33 6.61 6.62
N SER A 306 -19.82 7.48 7.52
CA SER A 306 -18.71 8.40 7.24
C SER A 306 -17.31 7.78 7.44
N HIS A 307 -17.18 6.50 7.66
CA HIS A 307 -15.89 5.82 7.93
C HIS A 307 -14.84 5.94 6.83
N LYS A 308 -15.25 6.23 5.58
CA LYS A 308 -14.34 6.49 4.45
C LYS A 308 -13.89 7.94 4.33
N GLU A 309 -14.50 8.86 5.06
CA GLU A 309 -14.09 10.26 5.08
C GLU A 309 -12.78 10.38 5.86
N GLY A 310 -11.83 11.14 5.31
CA GLY A 310 -10.54 11.33 5.95
C GLY A 310 -10.62 12.22 7.19
N GLY A 311 -9.63 12.11 8.07
CA GLY A 311 -9.56 12.87 9.31
C GLY A 311 -9.25 14.35 9.09
N SER A 312 -10.00 15.21 9.76
CA SER A 312 -9.68 16.64 9.91
C SER A 312 -8.72 16.91 11.07
N GLU A 313 -8.51 15.93 11.92
CA GLU A 313 -7.57 15.97 13.03
C GLU A 313 -6.83 14.64 13.17
N ILE A 314 -5.61 14.69 13.71
CA ILE A 314 -4.91 13.51 14.22
C ILE A 314 -4.98 13.55 15.73
N TRP A 315 -5.52 12.49 16.34
CA TRP A 315 -5.54 12.32 17.78
C TRP A 315 -4.43 11.37 18.20
N VAL A 316 -3.78 11.71 19.31
CA VAL A 316 -2.64 10.96 19.84
C VAL A 316 -3.00 10.40 21.20
N PHE A 317 -2.78 9.10 21.40
CA PHE A 317 -3.07 8.40 22.65
C PHE A 317 -1.83 7.70 23.19
N ASP A 318 -1.74 7.61 24.50
CA ASP A 318 -0.80 6.73 25.19
C ASP A 318 -1.44 5.34 25.28
N LEU A 319 -0.76 4.32 24.76
CA LEU A 319 -1.29 2.95 24.72
C LEU A 319 -1.33 2.26 26.08
N LYS A 320 -0.52 2.71 27.06
CA LYS A 320 -0.51 2.11 28.40
C LYS A 320 -1.61 2.63 29.29
N THR A 321 -1.89 3.93 29.19
CA THR A 321 -2.87 4.61 30.03
C THR A 321 -4.19 4.85 29.34
N HIS A 322 -4.26 4.64 28.02
CA HIS A 322 -5.39 4.95 27.14
C HIS A 322 -5.79 6.43 27.15
N GLN A 323 -4.92 7.30 27.67
CA GLN A 323 -5.18 8.74 27.74
C GLN A 323 -4.88 9.41 26.42
N ARG A 324 -5.75 10.32 25.99
CA ARG A 324 -5.50 11.18 24.85
C ARG A 324 -4.50 12.26 25.22
N LEU A 325 -3.31 12.23 24.58
CA LEU A 325 -2.22 13.16 24.79
C LEU A 325 -2.38 14.46 24.02
N ALA A 326 -2.90 14.38 22.79
CA ALA A 326 -3.02 15.54 21.90
C ALA A 326 -4.12 15.39 20.85
N ARG A 327 -4.51 16.53 20.27
CA ARG A 327 -5.32 16.65 19.06
C ARG A 327 -4.63 17.66 18.15
N TRP A 328 -4.32 17.25 16.92
CA TRP A 328 -3.62 18.07 15.94
C TRP A 328 -4.56 18.40 14.78
N PRO A 329 -5.09 19.62 14.67
CA PRO A 329 -5.92 20.03 13.53
C PRO A 329 -5.12 20.07 12.24
N MET A 330 -5.61 19.43 11.17
CA MET A 330 -4.93 19.34 9.88
C MET A 330 -5.21 20.52 8.95
N ALA A 331 -6.16 21.39 9.27
CA ALA A 331 -6.53 22.53 8.44
C ALA A 331 -5.34 23.46 8.06
N LYS A 332 -4.36 23.58 8.94
CA LYS A 332 -3.16 24.40 8.71
C LYS A 332 -2.09 23.71 7.85
N ALA A 333 -2.16 22.40 7.70
CA ALA A 333 -1.18 21.63 6.95
C ALA A 333 -1.46 21.59 5.45
N SER A 334 -2.65 22.02 5.01
CA SER A 334 -3.08 22.03 3.59
C SER A 334 -2.95 20.66 2.90
N VAL A 335 -3.11 19.57 3.67
CA VAL A 335 -3.04 18.20 3.16
C VAL A 335 -4.40 17.62 2.76
N GLY A 336 -5.47 18.40 2.99
CA GLY A 336 -6.84 17.92 2.90
C GLY A 336 -7.20 17.03 4.09
N ALA A 337 -8.20 16.19 3.92
CA ALA A 337 -8.55 15.19 4.91
C ALA A 337 -7.53 14.04 4.88
N VAL A 338 -7.07 13.60 6.04
CA VAL A 338 -6.07 12.55 6.19
C VAL A 338 -6.71 11.19 5.97
N LEU A 339 -6.30 10.49 4.92
CA LEU A 339 -6.81 9.16 4.58
C LEU A 339 -5.94 8.05 5.14
N ALA A 340 -4.62 8.24 5.17
CA ALA A 340 -3.69 7.24 5.65
C ALA A 340 -2.64 7.83 6.57
N LEU A 341 -2.21 7.03 7.56
CA LEU A 341 -1.18 7.35 8.55
C LEU A 341 -0.11 6.27 8.60
N GLN A 342 1.15 6.67 8.76
CA GLN A 342 2.25 5.79 9.12
C GLN A 342 3.26 6.53 10.00
N VAL A 343 3.92 5.85 10.92
CA VAL A 343 4.90 6.43 11.84
C VAL A 343 6.18 5.61 11.86
N SER A 344 7.34 6.25 11.79
CA SER A 344 8.63 5.58 11.92
C SER A 344 8.86 5.03 13.33
N GLN A 345 9.70 4.00 13.46
CA GLN A 345 9.83 3.21 14.68
C GLN A 345 11.10 3.55 15.51
N ASP A 346 11.71 4.69 15.24
CA ASP A 346 12.88 5.20 15.96
C ASP A 346 12.49 6.11 17.14
N ARG A 347 13.49 6.66 17.83
CA ARG A 347 13.29 7.53 19.01
C ARG A 347 12.89 8.97 18.69
N ALA A 348 13.12 9.43 17.47
CA ALA A 348 12.74 10.76 16.99
C ALA A 348 11.76 10.63 15.80
N PRO A 349 10.62 9.94 15.98
CA PRO A 349 9.83 9.45 14.87
C PRO A 349 9.21 10.55 14.04
N LEU A 350 9.08 10.27 12.75
CA LEU A 350 8.28 11.03 11.81
C LEU A 350 6.91 10.37 11.63
N LEU A 351 5.87 11.20 11.60
CA LEU A 351 4.53 10.78 11.20
C LEU A 351 4.30 11.20 9.75
N PHE A 352 3.99 10.23 8.92
CA PHE A 352 3.62 10.41 7.51
C PHE A 352 2.12 10.34 7.36
N THR A 353 1.56 11.20 6.50
CA THR A 353 0.14 11.17 6.18
C THR A 353 -0.06 11.21 4.67
N ALA A 354 -1.04 10.48 4.17
CA ALA A 354 -1.57 10.69 2.82
C ALA A 354 -2.97 11.30 2.92
N GLY A 355 -3.25 12.31 2.11
CA GLY A 355 -4.51 13.07 2.13
C GLY A 355 -5.25 13.05 0.80
N ASP A 356 -6.50 13.48 0.81
CA ASP A 356 -7.39 13.53 -0.34
C ASP A 356 -6.95 14.53 -1.43
N HIS A 357 -6.06 15.48 -1.10
CA HIS A 357 -5.45 16.41 -2.06
C HIS A 357 -4.16 15.86 -2.73
N ARG A 358 -3.98 14.54 -2.79
CA ARG A 358 -2.79 13.86 -3.31
C ARG A 358 -1.51 14.26 -2.56
N ALA A 359 -1.66 14.80 -1.36
CA ALA A 359 -0.55 15.27 -0.56
C ALA A 359 -0.05 14.18 0.37
N VAL A 360 1.26 14.00 0.39
CA VAL A 360 1.96 13.28 1.44
C VAL A 360 2.64 14.31 2.33
N ALA A 361 2.36 14.29 3.62
CA ALA A 361 2.96 15.22 4.56
C ALA A 361 3.80 14.50 5.61
N VAL A 362 4.83 15.20 6.07
CA VAL A 362 5.77 14.74 7.09
C VAL A 362 5.62 15.62 8.32
N PHE A 363 5.35 15.03 9.45
CA PHE A 363 5.25 15.70 10.75
C PHE A 363 6.28 15.16 11.72
N ASP A 364 6.67 15.97 12.67
CA ASP A 364 7.32 15.52 13.87
C ASP A 364 6.29 14.79 14.74
N ALA A 365 6.50 13.50 14.98
CA ALA A 365 5.50 12.67 15.66
C ALA A 365 5.39 12.93 17.17
N LEU A 366 6.36 13.64 17.77
CA LEU A 366 6.30 14.02 19.18
C LEU A 366 5.42 15.26 19.40
N THR A 367 5.49 16.21 18.47
CA THR A 367 4.93 17.56 18.63
C THR A 367 3.75 17.86 17.69
N GLY A 368 3.57 17.07 16.62
CA GLY A 368 2.62 17.34 15.55
C GLY A 368 3.03 18.52 14.64
N LYS A 369 4.28 18.99 14.75
CA LYS A 369 4.77 20.08 13.90
C LYS A 369 4.96 19.58 12.47
N LEU A 370 4.30 20.24 11.51
CA LEU A 370 4.51 20.01 10.09
C LEU A 370 5.95 20.32 9.70
N ARG A 371 6.62 19.39 9.02
CA ARG A 371 7.96 19.54 8.45
C ARG A 371 7.91 19.80 6.96
N HIS A 372 7.11 19.02 6.21
CA HIS A 372 7.06 19.08 4.76
C HIS A 372 5.71 18.60 4.21
N VAL A 373 5.35 19.06 3.00
CA VAL A 373 4.23 18.57 2.21
C VAL A 373 4.69 18.40 0.76
N ASP A 374 4.56 17.18 0.25
CA ASP A 374 4.78 16.86 -1.16
C ASP A 374 3.43 16.55 -1.83
N ARG A 375 3.22 17.08 -3.05
CA ARG A 375 2.00 16.86 -3.86
C ARG A 375 2.28 16.13 -5.17
N ASN A 376 3.52 15.64 -5.33
CA ASN A 376 3.99 15.00 -6.57
C ASN A 376 4.29 13.50 -6.38
N LEU A 377 3.98 12.94 -5.21
CA LEU A 377 4.27 11.55 -4.88
C LEU A 377 3.25 10.54 -5.43
N GLY A 378 2.32 10.96 -6.24
CA GLY A 378 1.40 10.04 -6.90
C GLY A 378 0.10 10.72 -7.33
N GLN A 379 -0.76 9.93 -7.99
CA GLN A 379 -2.11 10.34 -8.37
C GLN A 379 -3.11 10.10 -7.25
N SER A 380 -2.92 8.99 -6.52
CA SER A 380 -3.82 8.52 -5.47
C SER A 380 -3.01 7.81 -4.38
N PRO A 381 -2.16 8.54 -3.62
CA PRO A 381 -1.42 7.94 -2.50
C PRO A 381 -2.43 7.43 -1.47
N TRP A 382 -2.47 6.11 -1.30
CA TRP A 382 -3.54 5.43 -0.60
C TRP A 382 -3.10 4.72 0.68
N PHE A 383 -1.90 4.18 0.65
CA PHE A 383 -1.38 3.33 1.70
C PHE A 383 0.11 3.61 1.95
N LEU A 384 0.53 3.59 3.20
CA LEU A 384 1.88 3.93 3.63
C LEU A 384 2.53 2.78 4.38
N LEU A 385 3.77 2.48 4.04
CA LEU A 385 4.56 1.45 4.72
C LEU A 385 5.89 2.03 5.18
N ASN A 386 6.34 1.61 6.36
CA ASN A 386 7.73 1.82 6.79
C ASN A 386 8.65 0.77 6.16
N PRO A 387 9.96 1.09 6.08
CA PRO A 387 10.97 0.13 5.66
C PRO A 387 11.08 -1.06 6.60
#